data_c8a6b080b9c60df3361df174f9bf090f
#
_entry.id   c8a6b080b9c60df3361df174f9bf090f
#
_cell.length_a   1.000
_cell.length_b   1.000
_cell.length_c   1.000
_cell.angle_alpha   90.00
_cell.angle_beta   90.00
_cell.angle_gamma   90.00
#
_symmetry.space_group_name_H-M   'P 1'
#
loop_
_entity.id
_entity.type
_entity.pdbx_description
1 polymer ?
#
loop_
_entity_poly.entity_id
_entity_poly.type
_entity_poly.pdbx_seq_one_letter_code
_entity_poly.pdbx_strand_id
1 'polypeptide(L)'
;MKKILEKYIPEWLELSLITFLYTISNIWLLLNRGMYWDDQTWLTLLKLNKWQTFWITLEQQKQYAQYYVMKFLALSGDVFLATRVLAFLCWLISAFAIYLIMKRVFKIETLTAFLVTTLFALSPLFFERVISSIVLYSLSTALFFLGALIYWLVANSGRWYIRWSGIAISAVFFFISFFTNSFLVFFYGFVLLAIFHDRSLLTHWRTKLLWMLLLPILFWTIKETGGDPYGLTANYNQFVIGQPGWVSKMIADLWSGIYCGLIWPLTVPWALLERKIFAIVFIIALACSWLATRLVAGSGKSEDSIGYKAYLWWGVVIFAFGLIPYVLVGKSPHPHAFQMRHAMLLPIGASLIYWGLLALIVKEKYRAFVVSVICALFITWSIYNYFTLDMDWYKQRAIIARLQEQSVQLTTRPTLIVFYDEIRRFGWMNRPLTLSDHFGNITEALGTTTTVGIPVEEEQSVKDIYALREWMTGDPTPKNMPNVIHLSIVSKSGQRDLVTVKNWLQVKKVELFGTEEEYKKTIDDTFDIHLVPRRLSEKSKWDIEVEKEYK
;
A
#
# COMPACT_ATOMS: atom_id res chain seq x y z
N MET A 1 6.46 34.43 13.42
CA MET A 1 6.55 33.03 12.98
C MET A 1 7.17 32.92 11.58
N LYS A 2 6.65 33.59 10.53
CA LYS A 2 7.19 33.54 9.16
C LYS A 2 8.70 33.81 9.09
N LYS A 3 9.19 34.92 9.65
CA LYS A 3 10.63 35.28 9.67
C LYS A 3 11.52 34.23 10.37
N ILE A 4 10.99 33.53 11.38
CA ILE A 4 11.71 32.46 12.06
C ILE A 4 11.81 31.23 11.16
N LEU A 5 10.69 30.83 10.52
CA LEU A 5 10.65 29.71 9.58
C LEU A 5 11.58 29.96 8.37
N GLU A 6 11.54 31.14 7.77
CA GLU A 6 12.43 31.52 6.65
C GLU A 6 13.92 31.48 7.04
N LYS A 7 14.25 31.75 8.31
CA LYS A 7 15.63 31.68 8.80
C LYS A 7 16.14 30.26 8.98
N TYR A 8 15.28 29.34 9.47
CA TYR A 8 15.68 27.98 9.85
C TYR A 8 15.28 26.94 8.80
N ILE A 9 14.21 27.17 8.06
CA ILE A 9 13.70 26.30 7.00
C ILE A 9 13.39 27.19 5.79
N PRO A 10 14.39 27.50 4.95
CA PRO A 10 14.18 28.35 3.78
C PRO A 10 13.06 27.86 2.84
N GLU A 11 12.84 26.54 2.80
CA GLU A 11 11.85 25.85 1.96
C GLU A 11 10.49 25.66 2.65
N TRP A 12 10.18 26.42 3.71
CA TRP A 12 8.95 26.23 4.50
C TRP A 12 7.66 26.36 3.67
N LEU A 13 7.64 27.24 2.68
CA LEU A 13 6.46 27.47 1.83
C LEU A 13 6.15 26.22 1.00
N GLU A 14 7.15 25.72 0.29
CA GLU A 14 7.01 24.55 -0.59
C GLU A 14 6.65 23.30 0.20
N LEU A 15 7.31 23.06 1.35
CA LEU A 15 7.00 21.94 2.22
C LEU A 15 5.58 22.05 2.80
N SER A 16 5.13 23.26 3.15
CA SER A 16 3.76 23.48 3.62
C SER A 16 2.73 23.21 2.53
N LEU A 17 3.00 23.61 1.30
CA LEU A 17 2.10 23.39 0.17
C LEU A 17 2.07 21.90 -0.23
N ILE A 18 3.21 21.20 -0.20
CA ILE A 18 3.25 19.74 -0.38
C ILE A 18 2.41 19.06 0.71
N THR A 19 2.59 19.46 1.99
CA THR A 19 1.79 18.94 3.11
C THR A 19 0.30 19.17 2.89
N PHE A 20 -0.09 20.38 2.49
CA PHE A 20 -1.48 20.74 2.24
C PHE A 20 -2.11 19.86 1.16
N LEU A 21 -1.48 19.76 -0.02
CA LEU A 21 -1.99 18.94 -1.12
C LEU A 21 -2.01 17.45 -0.76
N TYR A 22 -0.96 16.98 -0.09
CA TYR A 22 -0.90 15.60 0.40
C TYR A 22 -2.01 15.29 1.41
N THR A 23 -2.26 16.21 2.34
CA THR A 23 -3.31 16.04 3.36
C THR A 23 -4.68 15.99 2.71
N ILE A 24 -5.01 16.90 1.78
CA ILE A 24 -6.28 16.85 1.05
C ILE A 24 -6.48 15.49 0.36
N SER A 25 -5.44 14.98 -0.27
CA SER A 25 -5.48 13.69 -0.97
C SER A 25 -5.64 12.49 -0.04
N ASN A 26 -5.00 12.52 1.14
CA ASN A 26 -4.77 11.32 1.95
C ASN A 26 -5.29 11.39 3.39
N ILE A 27 -5.99 12.46 3.80
CA ILE A 27 -6.59 12.55 5.14
C ILE A 27 -7.56 11.40 5.42
N TRP A 28 -8.22 10.92 4.39
CA TRP A 28 -9.15 9.79 4.46
C TRP A 28 -8.48 8.48 4.88
N LEU A 29 -7.17 8.34 4.69
CA LEU A 29 -6.38 7.25 5.26
C LEU A 29 -6.50 7.21 6.80
N LEU A 30 -6.42 8.37 7.44
CA LEU A 30 -6.51 8.48 8.91
C LEU A 30 -7.94 8.28 9.42
N LEU A 31 -8.93 8.63 8.61
CA LEU A 31 -10.35 8.50 8.94
C LEU A 31 -10.92 7.13 8.59
N ASN A 32 -10.20 6.30 7.83
CA ASN A 32 -10.64 4.96 7.48
C ASN A 32 -10.51 4.02 8.68
N ARG A 33 -11.55 3.25 8.99
CA ARG A 33 -11.59 2.25 10.08
C ARG A 33 -11.61 0.81 9.55
N GLY A 34 -11.62 0.65 8.23
CA GLY A 34 -11.75 -0.65 7.58
C GLY A 34 -10.51 -1.53 7.73
N MET A 35 -10.69 -2.82 7.60
CA MET A 35 -9.66 -3.83 7.59
C MET A 35 -9.80 -4.64 6.30
N TYR A 36 -8.69 -4.89 5.64
CA TYR A 36 -8.69 -5.39 4.27
C TYR A 36 -7.64 -6.47 4.12
N TRP A 37 -7.95 -7.55 3.38
CA TRP A 37 -7.03 -8.65 3.09
C TRP A 37 -6.36 -9.20 4.36
N ASP A 38 -5.06 -9.18 4.42
CA ASP A 38 -4.26 -9.74 5.51
C ASP A 38 -4.54 -9.06 6.87
N ASP A 39 -5.06 -7.82 6.91
CA ASP A 39 -5.41 -7.15 8.15
C ASP A 39 -6.46 -7.93 8.95
N GLN A 40 -7.38 -8.60 8.27
CA GLN A 40 -8.41 -9.41 8.93
C GLN A 40 -7.82 -10.59 9.71
N THR A 41 -6.83 -11.27 9.13
CA THR A 41 -6.10 -12.34 9.81
C THR A 41 -5.33 -11.79 11.01
N TRP A 42 -4.66 -10.66 10.85
CA TRP A 42 -3.86 -10.06 11.91
C TRP A 42 -4.73 -9.54 13.05
N LEU A 43 -5.85 -8.89 12.73
CA LEU A 43 -6.83 -8.49 13.72
C LEU A 43 -7.31 -9.69 14.55
N THR A 44 -7.62 -10.80 13.89
CA THR A 44 -8.04 -12.03 14.56
C THR A 44 -7.01 -12.48 15.58
N LEU A 45 -5.73 -12.56 15.19
CA LEU A 45 -4.65 -12.95 16.09
C LEU A 45 -4.48 -11.97 17.25
N LEU A 46 -4.59 -10.68 16.99
CA LEU A 46 -4.46 -9.63 18.01
C LEU A 46 -5.65 -9.65 18.99
N LYS A 47 -6.88 -9.75 18.51
CA LYS A 47 -8.10 -9.84 19.35
C LYS A 47 -8.09 -11.10 20.22
N LEU A 48 -7.61 -12.22 19.69
CA LEU A 48 -7.48 -13.48 20.43
C LEU A 48 -6.23 -13.52 21.32
N ASN A 49 -5.46 -12.43 21.40
CA ASN A 49 -4.19 -12.33 22.15
C ASN A 49 -3.16 -13.43 21.77
N LYS A 50 -3.16 -13.86 20.51
CA LYS A 50 -2.27 -14.90 19.99
C LYS A 50 -0.94 -14.34 19.45
N TRP A 51 -0.23 -13.54 20.25
CA TRP A 51 1.04 -12.91 19.86
C TRP A 51 2.13 -13.92 19.49
N GLN A 52 2.14 -15.08 20.14
CA GLN A 52 3.11 -16.14 19.83
C GLN A 52 2.85 -16.71 18.43
N THR A 53 1.59 -17.00 18.08
CA THR A 53 1.22 -17.48 16.74
C THR A 53 1.57 -16.42 15.69
N PHE A 54 1.29 -15.15 15.97
CA PHE A 54 1.65 -14.03 15.09
C PHE A 54 3.16 -13.96 14.86
N TRP A 55 3.96 -14.16 15.93
CA TRP A 55 5.42 -14.25 15.81
C TRP A 55 5.85 -15.40 14.90
N ILE A 56 5.36 -16.62 15.15
CA ILE A 56 5.70 -17.81 14.37
C ILE A 56 5.36 -17.61 12.89
N THR A 57 4.19 -17.04 12.60
CA THR A 57 3.76 -16.73 11.23
C THR A 57 4.74 -15.82 10.49
N LEU A 58 5.18 -14.75 11.15
CA LEU A 58 6.14 -13.81 10.56
C LEU A 58 7.57 -14.35 10.53
N GLU A 59 7.95 -15.17 11.52
CA GLU A 59 9.22 -15.88 11.54
C GLU A 59 9.35 -16.86 10.37
N GLN A 60 8.31 -17.62 10.06
CA GLN A 60 8.28 -18.52 8.89
C GLN A 60 8.52 -17.75 7.58
N GLN A 61 8.05 -16.50 7.50
CA GLN A 61 8.26 -15.62 6.34
C GLN A 61 9.56 -14.81 6.41
N LYS A 62 10.33 -14.92 7.50
CA LYS A 62 11.51 -14.07 7.78
C LYS A 62 11.20 -12.56 7.82
N GLN A 63 10.00 -12.21 8.33
CA GLN A 63 9.51 -10.84 8.44
C GLN A 63 9.56 -10.31 9.88
N TYR A 64 10.65 -10.53 10.57
CA TYR A 64 10.84 -10.16 11.99
C TYR A 64 10.56 -8.68 12.27
N ALA A 65 11.00 -7.79 11.39
CA ALA A 65 10.80 -6.35 11.57
C ALA A 65 9.31 -5.98 11.65
N GLN A 66 8.46 -6.66 10.89
CA GLN A 66 7.02 -6.43 10.89
C GLN A 66 6.40 -6.75 12.27
N TYR A 67 6.82 -7.84 12.92
CA TYR A 67 6.37 -8.19 14.26
C TYR A 67 6.69 -7.09 15.28
N TYR A 68 7.95 -6.63 15.31
CA TYR A 68 8.38 -5.60 16.27
C TYR A 68 7.68 -4.27 16.03
N VAL A 69 7.50 -3.86 14.78
CA VAL A 69 6.74 -2.65 14.44
C VAL A 69 5.30 -2.76 14.92
N MET A 70 4.61 -3.87 14.63
CA MET A 70 3.21 -4.07 15.06
C MET A 70 3.10 -4.12 16.59
N LYS A 71 4.02 -4.82 17.27
CA LYS A 71 4.05 -4.91 18.73
C LYS A 71 4.26 -3.54 19.38
N PHE A 72 5.14 -2.72 18.81
CA PHE A 72 5.36 -1.34 19.27
C PHE A 72 4.09 -0.48 19.07
N LEU A 73 3.48 -0.57 17.89
CA LEU A 73 2.27 0.21 17.58
C LEU A 73 1.06 -0.23 18.42
N ALA A 74 1.00 -1.49 18.84
CA ALA A 74 -0.05 -1.99 19.73
C ALA A 74 -0.04 -1.31 21.12
N LEU A 75 1.08 -0.71 21.54
CA LEU A 75 1.17 0.07 22.77
C LEU A 75 0.27 1.33 22.73
N SER A 76 -0.15 1.79 21.56
CA SER A 76 -1.07 2.91 21.41
C SER A 76 -2.53 2.60 21.79
N GLY A 77 -2.87 1.33 21.98
CA GLY A 77 -4.24 0.84 22.21
C GLY A 77 -5.05 0.62 20.92
N ASP A 78 -4.82 1.40 19.86
CA ASP A 78 -5.42 1.21 18.53
C ASP A 78 -4.30 1.01 17.48
N VAL A 79 -3.89 -0.23 17.30
CA VAL A 79 -2.79 -0.60 16.40
C VAL A 79 -3.09 -0.22 14.94
N PHE A 80 -4.36 -0.29 14.51
CA PHE A 80 -4.73 -0.01 13.12
C PHE A 80 -4.70 1.49 12.83
N LEU A 81 -5.18 2.32 13.75
CA LEU A 81 -5.02 3.77 13.62
C LEU A 81 -3.53 4.16 13.67
N ALA A 82 -2.76 3.58 14.59
CA ALA A 82 -1.33 3.86 14.72
C ALA A 82 -0.55 3.50 13.44
N THR A 83 -0.87 2.36 12.80
CA THR A 83 -0.24 1.97 11.52
C THR A 83 -0.56 2.97 10.40
N ARG A 84 -1.78 3.48 10.32
CA ARG A 84 -2.19 4.48 9.32
C ARG A 84 -1.54 5.84 9.56
N VAL A 85 -1.47 6.28 10.81
CA VAL A 85 -0.73 7.50 11.18
C VAL A 85 0.73 7.36 10.79
N LEU A 86 1.36 6.22 11.11
CA LEU A 86 2.74 5.95 10.72
C LEU A 86 2.90 5.95 9.21
N ALA A 87 2.02 5.26 8.46
CA ALA A 87 2.08 5.21 7.00
C ALA A 87 1.90 6.61 6.37
N PHE A 88 0.97 7.42 6.90
CA PHE A 88 0.76 8.80 6.46
C PHE A 88 2.01 9.66 6.66
N LEU A 89 2.58 9.63 7.86
CA LEU A 89 3.78 10.41 8.20
C LEU A 89 5.00 9.94 7.41
N CYS A 90 5.20 8.63 7.27
CA CYS A 90 6.33 8.08 6.53
C CYS A 90 6.33 8.51 5.06
N TRP A 91 5.16 8.54 4.41
CA TRP A 91 5.07 8.99 3.02
C TRP A 91 5.33 10.49 2.87
N LEU A 92 4.81 11.30 3.80
CA LEU A 92 5.09 12.74 3.84
C LEU A 92 6.58 13.03 4.09
N ILE A 93 7.21 12.31 5.02
CA ILE A 93 8.65 12.40 5.29
C ILE A 93 9.46 12.03 4.05
N SER A 94 9.03 10.99 3.32
CA SER A 94 9.67 10.60 2.05
C SER A 94 9.59 11.72 1.01
N ALA A 95 8.43 12.38 0.88
CA ALA A 95 8.26 13.51 -0.01
C ALA A 95 9.18 14.68 0.39
N PHE A 96 9.28 15.00 1.69
CA PHE A 96 10.20 16.04 2.16
C PHE A 96 11.66 15.70 1.87
N ALA A 97 12.06 14.46 2.12
CA ALA A 97 13.42 14.02 1.83
C ALA A 97 13.73 14.13 0.33
N ILE A 98 12.82 13.71 -0.56
CA ILE A 98 12.96 13.84 -2.01
C ILE A 98 13.07 15.31 -2.43
N TYR A 99 12.19 16.17 -1.92
CA TYR A 99 12.25 17.61 -2.20
C TYR A 99 13.60 18.21 -1.82
N LEU A 100 14.07 17.94 -0.60
CA LEU A 100 15.35 18.45 -0.10
C LEU A 100 16.55 17.88 -0.88
N ILE A 101 16.51 16.61 -1.27
CA ILE A 101 17.53 16.01 -2.16
C ILE A 101 17.56 16.77 -3.48
N MET A 102 16.43 16.95 -4.14
CA MET A 102 16.37 17.66 -5.42
C MET A 102 16.86 19.11 -5.27
N LYS A 103 16.42 19.81 -4.22
CA LYS A 103 16.71 21.25 -4.04
C LYS A 103 18.14 21.50 -3.55
N ARG A 104 18.58 20.80 -2.48
CA ARG A 104 19.86 21.10 -1.80
C ARG A 104 21.02 20.33 -2.40
N VAL A 105 20.80 19.11 -2.88
CA VAL A 105 21.86 18.25 -3.42
C VAL A 105 22.01 18.46 -4.92
N PHE A 106 20.94 18.24 -5.68
CA PHE A 106 20.99 18.36 -7.13
C PHE A 106 20.81 19.81 -7.63
N LYS A 107 20.51 20.75 -6.74
CA LYS A 107 20.31 22.19 -7.04
C LYS A 107 19.29 22.43 -8.16
N ILE A 108 18.25 21.61 -8.17
CA ILE A 108 17.15 21.72 -9.12
C ILE A 108 16.35 23.00 -8.84
N GLU A 109 15.81 23.61 -9.88
CA GLU A 109 14.91 24.75 -9.76
C GLU A 109 13.76 24.45 -8.78
N THR A 110 13.39 25.45 -7.96
CA THR A 110 12.38 25.31 -6.89
C THR A 110 11.05 24.80 -7.43
N LEU A 111 10.57 25.35 -8.54
CA LEU A 111 9.31 24.95 -9.14
C LEU A 111 9.37 23.51 -9.64
N THR A 112 10.43 23.13 -10.35
CA THR A 112 10.63 21.76 -10.84
C THR A 112 10.70 20.75 -9.67
N ALA A 113 11.49 21.05 -8.63
CA ALA A 113 11.58 20.20 -7.45
C ALA A 113 10.22 20.04 -6.74
N PHE A 114 9.47 21.13 -6.61
CA PHE A 114 8.12 21.13 -6.06
C PHE A 114 7.15 20.27 -6.88
N LEU A 115 7.13 20.44 -8.21
CA LEU A 115 6.21 19.71 -9.09
C LEU A 115 6.49 18.20 -9.10
N VAL A 116 7.76 17.80 -9.23
CA VAL A 116 8.15 16.38 -9.20
C VAL A 116 7.80 15.74 -7.85
N THR A 117 8.13 16.45 -6.76
CA THR A 117 7.82 15.94 -5.41
C THR A 117 6.31 15.86 -5.17
N THR A 118 5.54 16.82 -5.66
CA THR A 118 4.08 16.79 -5.54
C THR A 118 3.49 15.62 -6.32
N LEU A 119 3.95 15.35 -7.54
CA LEU A 119 3.56 14.16 -8.31
C LEU A 119 3.87 12.86 -7.55
N PHE A 120 5.04 12.77 -6.91
CA PHE A 120 5.38 11.63 -6.04
C PHE A 120 4.43 11.52 -4.84
N ALA A 121 4.24 12.61 -4.10
CA ALA A 121 3.45 12.61 -2.87
C ALA A 121 1.98 12.25 -3.11
N LEU A 122 1.42 12.73 -4.23
CA LEU A 122 0.02 12.50 -4.62
C LEU A 122 -0.19 11.23 -5.43
N SER A 123 0.89 10.53 -5.82
CA SER A 123 0.79 9.33 -6.66
C SER A 123 -0.18 8.30 -6.08
N PRO A 124 -1.15 7.84 -6.87
CA PRO A 124 -2.13 6.86 -6.43
C PRO A 124 -1.59 5.42 -6.45
N LEU A 125 -0.31 5.23 -6.83
CA LEU A 125 0.30 3.91 -7.01
C LEU A 125 0.48 3.10 -5.73
N PHE A 126 0.38 3.73 -4.59
CA PHE A 126 0.52 3.06 -3.28
C PHE A 126 -0.61 3.47 -2.33
N PHE A 127 -1.86 3.31 -2.77
CA PHE A 127 -3.03 3.57 -1.93
C PHE A 127 -3.22 2.46 -0.87
N GLU A 128 -2.66 1.26 -1.07
CA GLU A 128 -2.72 0.14 -0.12
C GLU A 128 -2.06 0.44 1.22
N ARG A 129 -1.39 1.57 1.40
CA ARG A 129 -0.89 2.00 2.72
C ARG A 129 -1.98 2.15 3.80
N VAL A 130 -3.26 2.07 3.42
CA VAL A 130 -4.37 1.90 4.35
C VAL A 130 -4.35 0.55 5.06
N ILE A 131 -3.68 -0.45 4.47
CA ILE A 131 -3.59 -1.80 4.96
C ILE A 131 -2.45 -1.87 5.98
N SER A 132 -2.79 -2.26 7.21
CA SER A 132 -1.86 -2.26 8.34
C SER A 132 -0.76 -3.30 8.19
N SER A 133 -1.06 -4.43 7.55
CA SER A 133 -0.11 -5.52 7.31
C SER A 133 1.09 -5.13 6.43
N ILE A 134 1.00 -4.04 5.69
CA ILE A 134 2.10 -3.54 4.86
C ILE A 134 2.72 -2.23 5.36
N VAL A 135 2.48 -1.85 6.62
CA VAL A 135 3.03 -0.61 7.21
C VAL A 135 4.56 -0.53 7.12
N LEU A 136 5.24 -1.68 7.17
CA LEU A 136 6.69 -1.77 7.02
C LEU A 136 7.17 -1.19 5.67
N TYR A 137 6.35 -1.29 4.61
CA TYR A 137 6.67 -0.72 3.30
C TYR A 137 6.77 0.81 3.36
N SER A 138 5.82 1.46 4.04
CA SER A 138 5.86 2.91 4.24
C SER A 138 7.04 3.33 5.10
N LEU A 139 7.32 2.60 6.19
CA LEU A 139 8.46 2.86 7.06
C LEU A 139 9.80 2.69 6.31
N SER A 140 9.95 1.60 5.56
CA SER A 140 11.15 1.35 4.74
C SER A 140 11.36 2.45 3.71
N THR A 141 10.28 2.97 3.08
CA THR A 141 10.37 4.09 2.13
C THR A 141 10.89 5.36 2.80
N ALA A 142 10.36 5.70 3.98
CA ALA A 142 10.82 6.89 4.71
C ALA A 142 12.29 6.76 5.14
N LEU A 143 12.67 5.63 5.70
CA LEU A 143 14.04 5.37 6.13
C LEU A 143 15.01 5.40 4.95
N PHE A 144 14.62 4.83 3.80
CA PHE A 144 15.44 4.86 2.59
C PHE A 144 15.74 6.29 2.14
N PHE A 145 14.70 7.13 1.97
CA PHE A 145 14.89 8.50 1.50
C PHE A 145 15.54 9.41 2.54
N LEU A 146 15.31 9.18 3.84
CA LEU A 146 16.07 9.87 4.90
C LEU A 146 17.54 9.45 4.89
N GLY A 147 17.83 8.16 4.72
CA GLY A 147 19.19 7.66 4.57
C GLY A 147 19.91 8.31 3.39
N ALA A 148 19.23 8.41 2.23
CA ALA A 148 19.74 9.09 1.06
C ALA A 148 20.00 10.58 1.30
N LEU A 149 19.07 11.29 1.93
CA LEU A 149 19.20 12.71 2.25
C LEU A 149 20.41 12.93 3.18
N ILE A 150 20.50 12.17 4.28
CA ILE A 150 21.59 12.29 5.25
C ILE A 150 22.93 12.02 4.55
N TYR A 151 23.02 10.92 3.78
CA TYR A 151 24.24 10.61 3.04
C TYR A 151 24.73 11.79 2.21
N TRP A 152 23.89 12.36 1.36
CA TRP A 152 24.30 13.45 0.48
C TRP A 152 24.63 14.74 1.22
N LEU A 153 23.94 15.06 2.31
CA LEU A 153 24.24 16.25 3.10
C LEU A 153 25.60 16.16 3.80
N VAL A 154 26.05 14.96 4.17
CA VAL A 154 27.27 14.79 4.98
C VAL A 154 28.46 14.22 4.23
N ALA A 155 28.26 13.54 3.08
CA ALA A 155 29.33 12.82 2.38
C ALA A 155 30.54 13.70 2.02
N ASN A 156 30.30 14.98 1.76
CA ASN A 156 31.33 15.97 1.42
C ASN A 156 31.65 16.95 2.57
N SER A 157 31.22 16.64 3.82
CA SER A 157 31.57 17.47 4.97
C SER A 157 33.06 17.48 5.23
N GLY A 158 33.64 18.66 5.40
CA GLY A 158 35.06 18.82 5.76
C GLY A 158 35.39 18.31 7.17
N ARG A 159 34.40 18.18 8.06
CA ARG A 159 34.57 17.67 9.43
C ARG A 159 34.42 16.15 9.42
N TRP A 160 35.54 15.43 9.66
CA TRP A 160 35.59 13.97 9.57
C TRP A 160 34.54 13.26 10.43
N TYR A 161 34.30 13.72 11.68
CA TYR A 161 33.34 13.13 12.61
C TYR A 161 31.90 13.30 12.14
N ILE A 162 31.52 14.46 11.58
CA ILE A 162 30.19 14.69 10.99
C ILE A 162 29.99 13.76 9.78
N ARG A 163 31.00 13.66 8.92
CA ARG A 163 30.95 12.81 7.76
C ARG A 163 30.75 11.34 8.13
N TRP A 164 31.58 10.80 9.02
CA TRP A 164 31.50 9.37 9.35
C TRP A 164 30.27 9.02 10.19
N SER A 165 29.87 9.85 11.16
CA SER A 165 28.64 9.60 11.91
C SER A 165 27.39 9.68 11.02
N GLY A 166 27.35 10.64 10.10
CA GLY A 166 26.23 10.74 9.16
C GLY A 166 26.19 9.58 8.17
N ILE A 167 27.34 9.10 7.66
CA ILE A 167 27.42 7.89 6.83
C ILE A 167 26.94 6.66 7.62
N ALA A 168 27.34 6.52 8.87
CA ALA A 168 26.89 5.42 9.71
C ALA A 168 25.38 5.45 9.95
N ILE A 169 24.80 6.60 10.26
CA ILE A 169 23.34 6.77 10.41
C ILE A 169 22.62 6.44 9.09
N SER A 170 23.14 6.94 7.97
CA SER A 170 22.59 6.64 6.63
C SER A 170 22.62 5.14 6.33
N ALA A 171 23.75 4.46 6.63
CA ALA A 171 23.88 3.02 6.46
C ALA A 171 22.90 2.24 7.32
N VAL A 172 22.66 2.64 8.57
CA VAL A 172 21.64 2.05 9.44
C VAL A 172 20.24 2.22 8.84
N PHE A 173 19.90 3.40 8.34
CA PHE A 173 18.60 3.65 7.72
C PHE A 173 18.39 2.82 6.46
N PHE A 174 19.39 2.72 5.60
CA PHE A 174 19.33 1.82 4.44
C PHE A 174 19.19 0.36 4.88
N PHE A 175 20.01 -0.08 5.83
CA PHE A 175 19.96 -1.45 6.33
C PHE A 175 18.58 -1.84 6.87
N ILE A 176 17.95 -0.96 7.66
CA ILE A 176 16.59 -1.20 8.16
C ILE A 176 15.57 -1.17 7.00
N SER A 177 15.74 -0.31 5.99
CA SER A 177 14.83 -0.29 4.83
C SER A 177 14.84 -1.61 4.04
N PHE A 178 15.95 -2.36 4.07
CA PHE A 178 16.10 -3.63 3.37
C PHE A 178 15.25 -4.77 3.95
N PHE A 179 14.65 -4.61 5.14
CA PHE A 179 13.62 -5.55 5.60
C PHE A 179 12.44 -5.65 4.64
N THR A 180 12.22 -4.63 3.82
CA THR A 180 11.42 -4.74 2.60
C THR A 180 12.38 -5.04 1.43
N ASN A 181 12.51 -6.33 1.07
CA ASN A 181 13.55 -6.86 0.17
C ASN A 181 13.72 -6.10 -1.16
N SER A 182 12.67 -5.50 -1.69
CA SER A 182 12.72 -4.73 -2.93
C SER A 182 13.66 -3.53 -2.86
N PHE A 183 13.91 -2.99 -1.65
CA PHE A 183 14.89 -1.92 -1.47
C PHE A 183 16.34 -2.37 -1.66
N LEU A 184 16.66 -3.66 -1.56
CA LEU A 184 18.01 -4.16 -1.87
C LEU A 184 18.39 -3.85 -3.32
N VAL A 185 17.49 -4.12 -4.26
CA VAL A 185 17.71 -3.85 -5.69
C VAL A 185 17.57 -2.35 -5.97
N PHE A 186 16.56 -1.70 -5.40
CA PHE A 186 16.32 -0.26 -5.58
C PHE A 186 17.53 0.59 -5.10
N PHE A 187 18.23 0.15 -4.07
CA PHE A 187 19.43 0.80 -3.57
C PHE A 187 20.54 0.91 -4.60
N TYR A 188 20.70 -0.07 -5.49
CA TYR A 188 21.70 0.03 -6.57
C TYR A 188 21.33 1.12 -7.59
N GLY A 189 20.05 1.38 -7.81
CA GLY A 189 19.60 2.56 -8.58
C GLY A 189 20.04 3.88 -7.92
N PHE A 190 19.92 3.96 -6.59
CA PHE A 190 20.44 5.09 -5.82
C PHE A 190 21.98 5.19 -5.91
N VAL A 191 22.71 4.08 -5.82
CA VAL A 191 24.18 4.06 -5.97
C VAL A 191 24.60 4.56 -7.34
N LEU A 192 23.93 4.14 -8.41
CA LEU A 192 24.17 4.65 -9.75
C LEU A 192 23.95 6.16 -9.83
N LEU A 193 22.84 6.66 -9.28
CA LEU A 193 22.55 8.09 -9.22
C LEU A 193 23.66 8.85 -8.47
N ALA A 194 24.13 8.29 -7.34
CA ALA A 194 25.19 8.88 -6.55
C ALA A 194 26.52 8.96 -7.33
N ILE A 195 26.88 7.91 -8.07
CA ILE A 195 28.08 7.87 -8.94
C ILE A 195 28.00 8.93 -10.03
N PHE A 196 26.85 9.07 -10.67
CA PHE A 196 26.68 10.08 -11.72
C PHE A 196 26.73 11.51 -11.18
N HIS A 197 26.19 11.74 -9.98
CA HIS A 197 26.25 13.03 -9.33
C HIS A 197 27.67 13.39 -8.84
N ASP A 198 28.38 12.42 -8.26
CA ASP A 198 29.75 12.59 -7.74
C ASP A 198 30.68 11.51 -8.28
N ARG A 199 31.31 11.79 -9.42
CA ARG A 199 32.28 10.88 -10.03
C ARG A 199 33.50 10.58 -9.13
N SER A 200 33.76 11.39 -8.08
CA SER A 200 34.81 11.11 -7.12
C SER A 200 34.56 9.81 -6.34
N LEU A 201 33.33 9.30 -6.34
CA LEU A 201 33.00 7.98 -5.80
C LEU A 201 33.79 6.86 -6.52
N LEU A 202 33.99 6.98 -7.82
CA LEU A 202 34.77 6.00 -8.58
C LEU A 202 36.28 6.11 -8.32
N THR A 203 36.80 7.34 -8.19
CA THR A 203 38.22 7.55 -7.88
C THR A 203 38.60 7.14 -6.48
N HIS A 204 37.66 7.28 -5.52
CA HIS A 204 37.82 6.89 -4.13
C HIS A 204 36.93 5.69 -3.78
N TRP A 205 36.78 4.72 -4.68
CA TRP A 205 35.84 3.62 -4.57
C TRP A 205 36.00 2.81 -3.25
N ARG A 206 37.23 2.57 -2.80
CA ARG A 206 37.48 1.80 -1.58
C ARG A 206 36.92 2.45 -0.31
N THR A 207 36.93 3.77 -0.23
CA THR A 207 36.52 4.50 0.98
C THR A 207 35.10 5.04 0.89
N LYS A 208 34.60 5.32 -0.33
CA LYS A 208 33.30 5.96 -0.51
C LYS A 208 32.23 5.02 -1.08
N LEU A 209 32.60 4.13 -2.01
CA LEU A 209 31.63 3.31 -2.76
C LEU A 209 31.53 1.87 -2.23
N LEU A 210 32.65 1.29 -1.76
CA LEU A 210 32.70 -0.12 -1.38
C LEU A 210 31.66 -0.49 -0.31
N TRP A 211 31.47 0.34 0.72
CA TRP A 211 30.48 0.09 1.77
C TRP A 211 29.05 0.09 1.20
N MET A 212 28.76 0.96 0.22
CA MET A 212 27.44 1.00 -0.43
C MET A 212 27.18 -0.28 -1.24
N LEU A 213 28.19 -0.81 -1.91
CA LEU A 213 28.06 -2.07 -2.66
C LEU A 213 27.92 -3.28 -1.73
N LEU A 214 28.61 -3.25 -0.60
CA LEU A 214 28.61 -4.36 0.37
C LEU A 214 27.39 -4.36 1.30
N LEU A 215 26.76 -3.22 1.55
CA LEU A 215 25.67 -3.11 2.52
C LEU A 215 24.46 -4.02 2.18
N PRO A 216 23.94 -4.07 0.94
CA PRO A 216 22.89 -5.02 0.59
C PRO A 216 23.33 -6.48 0.70
N ILE A 217 24.59 -6.77 0.35
CA ILE A 217 25.16 -8.13 0.44
C ILE A 217 25.25 -8.55 1.90
N LEU A 218 25.73 -7.67 2.77
CA LEU A 218 25.79 -7.92 4.22
C LEU A 218 24.39 -8.21 4.78
N PHE A 219 23.40 -7.37 4.43
CA PHE A 219 22.02 -7.60 4.86
C PHE A 219 21.51 -8.96 4.40
N TRP A 220 21.69 -9.28 3.12
CA TRP A 220 21.27 -10.55 2.55
C TRP A 220 21.94 -11.74 3.24
N THR A 221 23.25 -11.68 3.46
CA THR A 221 24.01 -12.72 4.17
C THR A 221 23.46 -12.93 5.58
N ILE A 222 23.23 -11.85 6.36
CA ILE A 222 22.65 -11.95 7.69
C ILE A 222 21.25 -12.56 7.65
N LYS A 223 20.45 -12.19 6.68
CA LYS A 223 19.09 -12.72 6.51
C LYS A 223 19.09 -14.21 6.19
N GLU A 224 19.97 -14.67 5.30
CA GLU A 224 20.12 -16.07 4.91
C GLU A 224 20.64 -16.95 6.06
N THR A 225 21.47 -16.42 6.98
CA THR A 225 21.88 -17.18 8.18
C THR A 225 20.71 -17.55 9.08
N GLY A 226 19.58 -16.85 8.98
CA GLY A 226 18.31 -17.21 9.64
C GLY A 226 17.58 -18.41 9.00
N GLY A 227 18.14 -19.02 7.94
CA GLY A 227 17.55 -20.12 7.17
C GLY A 227 16.49 -19.66 6.15
N ASP A 228 15.99 -20.57 5.36
CA ASP A 228 14.95 -20.31 4.36
C ASP A 228 13.56 -20.13 5.00
N PRO A 229 12.61 -19.47 4.31
CA PRO A 229 11.20 -19.57 4.66
C PRO A 229 10.75 -21.03 4.71
N TYR A 230 9.89 -21.39 5.65
CA TYR A 230 9.45 -22.77 5.85
C TYR A 230 7.93 -22.86 6.03
N GLY A 231 7.42 -24.10 6.17
CA GLY A 231 5.99 -24.34 6.27
C GLY A 231 5.24 -23.96 4.99
N LEU A 232 4.07 -23.38 5.12
CA LEU A 232 3.24 -22.95 3.99
C LEU A 232 3.88 -21.82 3.17
N THR A 233 4.90 -21.18 3.71
CA THR A 233 5.61 -20.05 3.05
C THR A 233 6.96 -20.44 2.46
N ALA A 234 7.30 -21.74 2.42
CA ALA A 234 8.58 -22.24 1.90
C ALA A 234 8.90 -21.73 0.48
N ASN A 235 7.87 -21.54 -0.35
CA ASN A 235 8.00 -21.03 -1.71
C ASN A 235 7.83 -19.50 -1.83
N TYR A 236 7.79 -18.77 -0.70
CA TYR A 236 7.56 -17.33 -0.72
C TYR A 236 8.77 -16.58 -1.28
N ASN A 237 8.53 -15.73 -2.29
CA ASN A 237 9.55 -14.93 -2.96
C ASN A 237 10.63 -15.72 -3.74
N GLN A 238 10.33 -16.93 -4.19
CA GLN A 238 11.25 -17.64 -5.08
C GLN A 238 11.43 -16.92 -6.43
N PHE A 239 12.63 -16.99 -6.99
CA PHE A 239 12.90 -16.45 -8.31
C PHE A 239 12.15 -17.25 -9.38
N VAL A 240 11.57 -16.53 -10.35
CA VAL A 240 10.89 -17.16 -11.50
C VAL A 240 11.86 -17.60 -12.60
N ILE A 241 13.11 -17.10 -12.59
CA ILE A 241 14.13 -17.42 -13.58
C ILE A 241 14.42 -18.93 -13.57
N GLY A 242 14.37 -19.53 -14.73
CA GLY A 242 14.59 -20.98 -14.89
C GLY A 242 13.32 -21.84 -14.76
N GLN A 243 12.19 -21.26 -14.33
CA GLN A 243 10.91 -21.99 -14.32
C GLN A 243 10.31 -22.07 -15.73
N PRO A 244 9.49 -23.08 -16.06
CA PRO A 244 8.82 -23.12 -17.36
C PRO A 244 8.05 -21.83 -17.65
N GLY A 245 8.26 -21.25 -18.83
CA GLY A 245 7.57 -20.03 -19.24
C GLY A 245 8.06 -18.72 -18.58
N TRP A 246 9.18 -18.73 -17.87
CA TRP A 246 9.68 -17.57 -17.12
C TRP A 246 9.87 -16.32 -17.97
N VAL A 247 10.30 -16.45 -19.24
CA VAL A 247 10.50 -15.30 -20.14
C VAL A 247 9.18 -14.59 -20.45
N SER A 248 8.15 -15.35 -20.84
CA SER A 248 6.83 -14.79 -21.14
C SER A 248 6.20 -14.14 -19.91
N LYS A 249 6.38 -14.76 -18.74
CA LYS A 249 5.93 -14.19 -17.45
C LYS A 249 6.65 -12.88 -17.15
N MET A 250 7.97 -12.83 -17.26
CA MET A 250 8.74 -11.59 -17.03
C MET A 250 8.31 -10.46 -17.97
N ILE A 251 8.06 -10.76 -19.26
CA ILE A 251 7.58 -9.76 -20.23
C ILE A 251 6.20 -9.25 -19.81
N ALA A 252 5.28 -10.14 -19.42
CA ALA A 252 3.96 -9.76 -18.94
C ALA A 252 4.04 -8.91 -17.66
N ASP A 253 4.90 -9.27 -16.71
CA ASP A 253 5.13 -8.57 -15.47
C ASP A 253 5.75 -7.18 -15.71
N LEU A 254 6.70 -7.06 -16.62
CA LEU A 254 7.27 -5.77 -17.05
C LEU A 254 6.19 -4.88 -17.66
N TRP A 255 5.37 -5.43 -18.57
CA TRP A 255 4.27 -4.67 -19.16
C TRP A 255 3.25 -4.22 -18.13
N SER A 256 2.86 -5.11 -17.22
CA SER A 256 1.97 -4.77 -16.11
C SER A 256 2.54 -3.64 -15.25
N GLY A 257 3.84 -3.67 -14.94
CA GLY A 257 4.52 -2.61 -14.20
C GLY A 257 4.53 -1.27 -14.94
N ILE A 258 4.81 -1.26 -16.25
CA ILE A 258 4.75 -0.05 -17.07
C ILE A 258 3.32 0.48 -17.15
N TYR A 259 2.35 -0.39 -17.42
CA TYR A 259 0.94 -0.01 -17.48
C TYR A 259 0.47 0.58 -16.14
N CYS A 260 0.68 -0.14 -15.03
CA CYS A 260 0.29 0.31 -13.70
C CYS A 260 1.02 1.57 -13.27
N GLY A 261 2.32 1.68 -13.56
CA GLY A 261 3.15 2.79 -13.10
C GLY A 261 3.00 4.07 -13.90
N LEU A 262 2.75 3.98 -15.20
CA LEU A 262 2.78 5.16 -16.10
C LEU A 262 1.47 5.44 -16.81
N ILE A 263 0.68 4.42 -17.17
CA ILE A 263 -0.50 4.62 -18.00
C ILE A 263 -1.76 4.70 -17.15
N TRP A 264 -1.97 3.71 -16.30
CA TRP A 264 -3.16 3.57 -15.45
C TRP A 264 -3.45 4.81 -14.58
N PRO A 265 -2.48 5.44 -13.89
CA PRO A 265 -2.74 6.62 -13.07
C PRO A 265 -3.22 7.85 -13.85
N LEU A 266 -2.90 7.90 -15.15
CA LEU A 266 -3.32 9.01 -16.01
C LEU A 266 -4.63 8.75 -16.75
N THR A 267 -5.02 7.48 -16.96
CA THR A 267 -6.17 7.12 -17.79
C THR A 267 -7.43 6.83 -17.00
N VAL A 268 -7.31 6.04 -15.94
CA VAL A 268 -8.49 5.59 -15.18
C VAL A 268 -9.21 6.70 -14.42
N PRO A 269 -8.53 7.71 -13.83
CA PRO A 269 -9.24 8.76 -13.10
C PRO A 269 -10.20 9.59 -13.94
N TRP A 270 -10.02 9.65 -15.27
CA TRP A 270 -10.93 10.38 -16.15
C TRP A 270 -12.35 9.81 -16.15
N ALA A 271 -12.50 8.49 -16.04
CA ALA A 271 -13.81 7.85 -15.96
C ALA A 271 -14.62 8.29 -14.73
N LEU A 272 -13.95 8.75 -13.65
CA LEU A 272 -14.63 9.26 -12.46
C LEU A 272 -15.33 10.60 -12.71
N LEU A 273 -14.87 11.39 -13.68
CA LEU A 273 -15.41 12.71 -13.95
C LEU A 273 -16.83 12.66 -14.57
N GLU A 274 -17.26 11.51 -15.03
CA GLU A 274 -18.66 11.26 -15.44
C GLU A 274 -19.62 11.38 -14.23
N ARG A 275 -19.11 11.16 -13.02
CA ARG A 275 -19.87 11.30 -11.78
C ARG A 275 -19.75 12.73 -11.25
N LYS A 276 -20.83 13.50 -11.20
CA LYS A 276 -20.88 14.92 -10.83
C LYS A 276 -20.07 15.27 -9.56
N ILE A 277 -20.14 14.42 -8.53
CA ILE A 277 -19.43 14.67 -7.26
C ILE A 277 -17.90 14.64 -7.44
N PHE A 278 -17.37 13.67 -8.22
CA PHE A 278 -15.93 13.59 -8.47
C PHE A 278 -15.46 14.64 -9.47
N ALA A 279 -16.32 15.12 -10.37
CA ALA A 279 -16.04 16.30 -11.19
C ALA A 279 -15.87 17.55 -10.32
N ILE A 280 -16.71 17.74 -9.30
CA ILE A 280 -16.56 18.85 -8.33
C ILE A 280 -15.25 18.69 -7.53
N VAL A 281 -14.95 17.50 -7.03
CA VAL A 281 -13.69 17.22 -6.31
C VAL A 281 -12.48 17.54 -7.20
N PHE A 282 -12.53 17.14 -8.47
CA PHE A 282 -11.48 17.44 -9.44
C PHE A 282 -11.28 18.95 -9.64
N ILE A 283 -12.36 19.72 -9.80
CA ILE A 283 -12.29 21.17 -9.99
C ILE A 283 -11.66 21.85 -8.76
N ILE A 284 -12.07 21.43 -7.55
CA ILE A 284 -11.49 21.96 -6.31
C ILE A 284 -10.01 21.58 -6.21
N ALA A 285 -9.66 20.32 -6.46
CA ALA A 285 -8.29 19.83 -6.46
C ALA A 285 -7.41 20.56 -7.49
N LEU A 286 -7.96 20.84 -8.69
CA LEU A 286 -7.28 21.61 -9.72
C LEU A 286 -7.02 23.05 -9.27
N ALA A 287 -8.00 23.70 -8.68
CA ALA A 287 -7.85 25.06 -8.15
C ALA A 287 -6.77 25.10 -7.05
N CYS A 288 -6.80 24.15 -6.09
CA CYS A 288 -5.79 24.06 -5.04
C CYS A 288 -4.38 23.79 -5.59
N SER A 289 -4.24 22.82 -6.51
CA SER A 289 -2.96 22.48 -7.12
C SER A 289 -2.40 23.61 -7.97
N TRP A 290 -3.26 24.28 -8.73
CA TRP A 290 -2.88 25.44 -9.53
C TRP A 290 -2.44 26.63 -8.67
N LEU A 291 -3.20 26.93 -7.61
CA LEU A 291 -2.83 27.99 -6.67
C LEU A 291 -1.48 27.70 -6.00
N ALA A 292 -1.29 26.49 -5.48
CA ALA A 292 -0.03 26.07 -4.87
C ALA A 292 1.16 26.24 -5.85
N THR A 293 0.99 25.79 -7.09
CA THR A 293 1.99 25.94 -8.14
C THR A 293 2.31 27.40 -8.46
N ARG A 294 1.29 28.27 -8.50
CA ARG A 294 1.48 29.71 -8.73
C ARG A 294 2.22 30.40 -7.59
N LEU A 295 1.94 30.04 -6.34
CA LEU A 295 2.64 30.57 -5.17
C LEU A 295 4.13 30.24 -5.21
N VAL A 296 4.48 29.00 -5.58
CA VAL A 296 5.89 28.57 -5.73
C VAL A 296 6.55 29.25 -6.93
N ALA A 297 5.89 29.35 -8.07
CA ALA A 297 6.44 30.00 -9.26
C ALA A 297 6.76 31.49 -9.04
N GLY A 298 6.04 32.17 -8.12
CA GLY A 298 6.31 33.56 -7.74
C GLY A 298 7.49 33.75 -6.77
N SER A 299 8.00 32.68 -6.16
CA SER A 299 9.00 32.74 -5.09
C SER A 299 10.46 32.77 -5.56
N GLY A 300 10.77 32.48 -6.82
CA GLY A 300 12.13 32.56 -7.33
C GLY A 300 12.31 32.13 -8.78
N LYS A 301 13.17 32.86 -9.51
CA LYS A 301 13.69 32.43 -10.80
C LYS A 301 15.08 31.83 -10.56
N SER A 302 15.22 30.57 -10.71
CA SER A 302 16.52 29.88 -10.82
C SER A 302 16.52 29.13 -12.15
N GLU A 303 17.56 29.26 -12.93
CA GLU A 303 17.73 28.47 -14.15
C GLU A 303 17.91 27.00 -13.74
N ASP A 304 17.17 26.11 -14.41
CA ASP A 304 17.28 24.68 -14.19
C ASP A 304 18.62 24.20 -14.77
N SER A 305 19.53 23.79 -13.91
CA SER A 305 20.88 23.33 -14.32
C SER A 305 20.84 21.95 -14.99
N ILE A 306 19.72 21.24 -14.88
CA ILE A 306 19.54 19.87 -15.38
C ILE A 306 18.57 19.88 -16.57
N GLY A 307 19.04 19.45 -17.74
CA GLY A 307 18.17 19.36 -18.92
C GLY A 307 17.09 18.29 -18.78
N TYR A 308 15.92 18.51 -19.40
CA TYR A 308 14.75 17.60 -19.35
C TYR A 308 15.05 16.14 -19.74
N LYS A 309 16.03 15.91 -20.62
CA LYS A 309 16.49 14.58 -21.01
C LYS A 309 17.09 13.81 -19.82
N ALA A 310 17.73 14.50 -18.89
CA ALA A 310 18.30 13.87 -17.70
C ALA A 310 17.19 13.43 -16.73
N TYR A 311 16.12 14.20 -16.55
CA TYR A 311 14.96 13.76 -15.76
C TYR A 311 14.33 12.51 -16.35
N LEU A 312 14.14 12.46 -17.67
CA LEU A 312 13.59 11.29 -18.34
C LEU A 312 14.48 10.07 -18.14
N TRP A 313 15.78 10.22 -18.36
CA TRP A 313 16.76 9.13 -18.18
C TRP A 313 16.78 8.60 -16.76
N TRP A 314 16.90 9.49 -15.77
CA TRP A 314 16.88 9.11 -14.36
C TRP A 314 15.56 8.52 -13.94
N GLY A 315 14.48 9.06 -14.45
CA GLY A 315 13.15 8.51 -14.24
C GLY A 315 13.05 7.06 -14.70
N VAL A 316 13.53 6.76 -15.91
CA VAL A 316 13.54 5.38 -16.47
C VAL A 316 14.43 4.46 -15.63
N VAL A 317 15.64 4.91 -15.25
CA VAL A 317 16.56 4.10 -14.42
C VAL A 317 15.94 3.79 -13.06
N ILE A 318 15.46 4.80 -12.33
CA ILE A 318 14.87 4.62 -11.01
C ILE A 318 13.59 3.77 -11.10
N PHE A 319 12.76 3.98 -12.12
CA PHE A 319 11.57 3.19 -12.37
C PHE A 319 11.91 1.71 -12.61
N ALA A 320 12.92 1.44 -13.44
CA ALA A 320 13.39 0.08 -13.70
C ALA A 320 13.89 -0.62 -12.43
N PHE A 321 14.74 0.06 -11.63
CA PHE A 321 15.18 -0.48 -10.34
C PHE A 321 14.05 -0.65 -9.32
N GLY A 322 12.97 0.10 -9.42
CA GLY A 322 11.76 -0.07 -8.62
C GLY A 322 10.91 -1.28 -9.05
N LEU A 323 10.96 -1.64 -10.34
CA LEU A 323 10.15 -2.71 -10.92
C LEU A 323 10.84 -4.08 -10.91
N ILE A 324 12.14 -4.12 -11.22
CA ILE A 324 12.94 -5.34 -11.35
C ILE A 324 12.78 -6.30 -10.17
N PRO A 325 12.84 -5.88 -8.88
CA PRO A 325 12.72 -6.81 -7.75
C PRO A 325 11.44 -7.63 -7.79
N TYR A 326 10.35 -7.05 -8.25
CA TYR A 326 9.05 -7.72 -8.32
C TYR A 326 8.93 -8.64 -9.53
N VAL A 327 9.45 -8.22 -10.67
CA VAL A 327 9.50 -9.03 -11.90
C VAL A 327 10.33 -10.31 -11.68
N LEU A 328 11.45 -10.21 -10.96
CA LEU A 328 12.33 -11.35 -10.67
C LEU A 328 11.66 -12.45 -9.83
N VAL A 329 10.69 -12.08 -8.99
CA VAL A 329 9.94 -13.02 -8.15
C VAL A 329 8.50 -13.25 -8.64
N GLY A 330 8.17 -12.79 -9.86
CA GLY A 330 6.86 -12.98 -10.48
C GLY A 330 5.70 -12.30 -9.75
N LYS A 331 5.95 -11.17 -9.10
CA LYS A 331 4.97 -10.39 -8.32
C LYS A 331 4.77 -9.02 -8.93
N SER A 332 4.19 -8.95 -10.11
CA SER A 332 3.91 -7.68 -10.77
C SER A 332 2.83 -6.87 -10.05
N PRO A 333 2.88 -5.54 -10.14
CA PRO A 333 1.73 -4.71 -9.79
C PRO A 333 0.53 -5.10 -10.66
N HIS A 334 -0.64 -5.16 -10.05
CA HIS A 334 -1.89 -5.40 -10.76
C HIS A 334 -2.93 -4.38 -10.32
N PRO A 335 -3.57 -3.64 -11.26
CA PRO A 335 -4.64 -2.72 -10.90
C PRO A 335 -5.78 -3.51 -10.26
N HIS A 336 -6.46 -2.89 -9.32
CA HIS A 336 -7.65 -3.46 -8.67
C HIS A 336 -7.40 -4.66 -7.73
N ALA A 337 -6.14 -4.93 -7.36
CA ALA A 337 -5.81 -6.05 -6.49
C ALA A 337 -4.77 -5.65 -5.44
N PHE A 338 -4.66 -6.46 -4.38
CA PHE A 338 -3.64 -6.29 -3.32
C PHE A 338 -2.20 -6.27 -3.86
N GLN A 339 -1.99 -6.82 -5.07
CA GLN A 339 -0.70 -6.79 -5.77
C GLN A 339 -0.25 -5.39 -6.19
N MET A 340 -1.13 -4.38 -6.15
CA MET A 340 -0.73 -2.99 -6.42
C MET A 340 0.32 -2.48 -5.41
N ARG A 341 0.43 -3.07 -4.20
CA ARG A 341 1.51 -2.78 -3.24
C ARG A 341 2.92 -2.95 -3.86
N HIS A 342 3.06 -3.75 -4.90
CA HIS A 342 4.33 -3.93 -5.61
C HIS A 342 4.72 -2.72 -6.48
N ALA A 343 3.83 -1.73 -6.62
CA ALA A 343 4.11 -0.45 -7.28
C ALA A 343 4.74 0.60 -6.35
N MET A 344 4.96 0.34 -5.07
CA MET A 344 5.37 1.34 -4.07
C MET A 344 6.68 2.08 -4.41
N LEU A 345 7.59 1.46 -5.15
CA LEU A 345 8.87 2.07 -5.57
C LEU A 345 8.81 2.81 -6.90
N LEU A 346 7.70 2.68 -7.63
CA LEU A 346 7.53 3.30 -8.94
C LEU A 346 7.26 4.81 -8.90
N PRO A 347 6.58 5.38 -7.88
CA PRO A 347 6.13 6.77 -7.89
C PRO A 347 7.22 7.80 -8.18
N ILE A 348 8.42 7.64 -7.64
CA ILE A 348 9.51 8.62 -7.87
C ILE A 348 10.02 8.54 -9.31
N GLY A 349 10.23 7.34 -9.84
CA GLY A 349 10.62 7.13 -11.24
C GLY A 349 9.56 7.65 -12.20
N ALA A 350 8.27 7.33 -11.94
CA ALA A 350 7.14 7.80 -12.72
C ALA A 350 7.04 9.34 -12.71
N SER A 351 7.21 9.99 -11.56
CA SER A 351 7.15 11.46 -11.44
C SER A 351 8.24 12.15 -12.25
N LEU A 352 9.46 11.60 -12.27
CA LEU A 352 10.56 12.09 -13.10
C LEU A 352 10.28 11.87 -14.59
N ILE A 353 9.71 10.72 -14.98
CA ILE A 353 9.31 10.43 -16.37
C ILE A 353 8.22 11.40 -16.80
N TYR A 354 7.17 11.60 -16.00
CA TYR A 354 6.10 12.54 -16.32
C TYR A 354 6.64 13.95 -16.50
N TRP A 355 7.49 14.41 -15.57
CA TRP A 355 8.10 15.73 -15.70
C TRP A 355 8.98 15.85 -16.94
N GLY A 356 9.86 14.88 -17.20
CA GLY A 356 10.74 14.86 -18.37
C GLY A 356 9.97 14.86 -19.70
N LEU A 357 8.89 14.08 -19.80
CA LEU A 357 8.00 14.06 -20.97
C LEU A 357 7.26 15.37 -21.14
N LEU A 358 6.71 15.93 -20.06
CA LEU A 358 6.02 17.22 -20.11
C LEU A 358 6.98 18.35 -20.52
N ALA A 359 8.20 18.34 -19.99
CA ALA A 359 9.19 19.33 -20.35
C ALA A 359 9.66 19.23 -21.82
N LEU A 360 9.56 18.02 -22.40
CA LEU A 360 9.86 17.77 -23.83
C LEU A 360 8.72 18.21 -24.74
N ILE A 361 7.46 17.92 -24.39
CA ILE A 361 6.32 18.03 -25.30
C ILE A 361 5.55 19.33 -25.09
N VAL A 362 5.46 19.82 -23.84
CA VAL A 362 4.63 20.95 -23.46
C VAL A 362 5.45 22.23 -23.38
N LYS A 363 4.97 23.31 -24.03
CA LYS A 363 5.58 24.65 -23.92
C LYS A 363 5.64 25.07 -22.45
N GLU A 364 6.74 25.68 -22.03
CA GLU A 364 7.07 26.04 -20.65
C GLU A 364 5.90 26.73 -19.92
N LYS A 365 5.28 27.71 -20.53
CA LYS A 365 4.15 28.47 -19.98
C LYS A 365 2.93 27.62 -19.57
N TYR A 366 2.79 26.39 -20.10
CA TYR A 366 1.67 25.50 -19.82
C TYR A 366 2.04 24.31 -18.90
N ARG A 367 3.34 24.05 -18.68
CA ARG A 367 3.81 22.89 -17.89
C ARG A 367 3.20 22.84 -16.50
N ALA A 368 3.25 23.98 -15.80
CA ALA A 368 2.68 24.12 -14.45
C ALA A 368 1.17 23.80 -14.41
N PHE A 369 0.43 24.23 -15.41
CA PHE A 369 -0.99 23.93 -15.53
C PHE A 369 -1.25 22.43 -15.76
N VAL A 370 -0.51 21.82 -16.70
CA VAL A 370 -0.67 20.39 -17.00
C VAL A 370 -0.33 19.53 -15.79
N VAL A 371 0.73 19.85 -15.03
CA VAL A 371 1.04 19.14 -13.78
C VAL A 371 -0.08 19.33 -12.76
N SER A 372 -0.66 20.53 -12.65
CA SER A 372 -1.80 20.76 -11.74
C SER A 372 -3.02 19.90 -12.11
N VAL A 373 -3.27 19.69 -13.40
CA VAL A 373 -4.31 18.75 -13.89
C VAL A 373 -4.00 17.32 -13.44
N ILE A 374 -2.76 16.84 -13.62
CA ILE A 374 -2.34 15.50 -13.19
C ILE A 374 -2.49 15.36 -11.67
N CYS A 375 -2.04 16.36 -10.90
CA CYS A 375 -2.21 16.37 -9.44
C CYS A 375 -3.69 16.30 -9.03
N ALA A 376 -4.57 17.04 -9.72
CA ALA A 376 -6.01 17.00 -9.48
C ALA A 376 -6.62 15.63 -9.77
N LEU A 377 -6.19 14.97 -10.84
CA LEU A 377 -6.58 13.59 -11.14
C LEU A 377 -6.13 12.62 -10.03
N PHE A 378 -4.88 12.75 -9.56
CA PHE A 378 -4.33 11.91 -8.49
C PHE A 378 -5.07 12.11 -7.16
N ILE A 379 -5.37 13.36 -6.79
CA ILE A 379 -6.16 13.67 -5.60
C ILE A 379 -7.56 13.05 -5.72
N THR A 380 -8.24 13.27 -6.85
CA THR A 380 -9.59 12.75 -7.09
C THR A 380 -9.62 11.23 -7.00
N TRP A 381 -8.63 10.57 -7.60
CA TRP A 381 -8.50 9.12 -7.57
C TRP A 381 -8.22 8.59 -6.16
N SER A 382 -7.35 9.24 -5.39
CA SER A 382 -7.06 8.86 -4.00
C SER A 382 -8.30 8.96 -3.13
N ILE A 383 -9.07 10.04 -3.23
CA ILE A 383 -10.33 10.21 -2.51
C ILE A 383 -11.35 9.13 -2.89
N TYR A 384 -11.46 8.81 -4.19
CA TYR A 384 -12.32 7.73 -4.66
C TYR A 384 -11.91 6.36 -4.09
N ASN A 385 -10.61 6.05 -4.06
CA ASN A 385 -10.11 4.80 -3.51
C ASN A 385 -10.47 4.65 -2.02
N TYR A 386 -10.24 5.67 -1.20
CA TYR A 386 -10.59 5.63 0.22
C TYR A 386 -12.10 5.53 0.44
N PHE A 387 -12.89 6.24 -0.36
CA PHE A 387 -14.35 6.14 -0.34
C PHE A 387 -14.82 4.70 -0.64
N THR A 388 -14.30 4.07 -1.67
CA THR A 388 -14.73 2.72 -2.05
C THR A 388 -14.21 1.65 -1.10
N LEU A 389 -13.04 1.85 -0.47
CA LEU A 389 -12.54 1.00 0.61
C LEU A 389 -13.43 1.10 1.87
N ASP A 390 -13.84 2.30 2.28
CA ASP A 390 -14.81 2.46 3.38
C ASP A 390 -16.11 1.69 3.09
N MET A 391 -16.61 1.77 1.84
CA MET A 391 -17.83 1.06 1.44
C MET A 391 -17.66 -0.45 1.47
N ASP A 392 -16.50 -0.96 1.09
CA ASP A 392 -16.14 -2.38 1.23
C ASP A 392 -16.15 -2.81 2.72
N TRP A 393 -15.60 -1.98 3.59
CA TRP A 393 -15.63 -2.19 5.02
C TRP A 393 -17.06 -2.22 5.59
N TYR A 394 -17.91 -1.30 5.19
CA TYR A 394 -19.30 -1.26 5.65
C TYR A 394 -20.10 -2.50 5.20
N LYS A 395 -19.82 -3.02 4.01
CA LYS A 395 -20.35 -4.32 3.58
C LYS A 395 -19.91 -5.44 4.51
N GLN A 396 -18.63 -5.49 4.89
CA GLN A 396 -18.12 -6.49 5.83
C GLN A 396 -18.78 -6.36 7.20
N ARG A 397 -18.97 -5.13 7.71
CA ARG A 397 -19.68 -4.88 8.97
C ARG A 397 -21.13 -5.37 8.92
N ALA A 398 -21.84 -5.16 7.82
CA ALA A 398 -23.19 -5.69 7.65
C ALA A 398 -23.22 -7.23 7.64
N ILE A 399 -22.27 -7.87 6.98
CA ILE A 399 -22.13 -9.34 6.99
C ILE A 399 -21.85 -9.85 8.40
N ILE A 400 -20.94 -9.20 9.15
CA ILE A 400 -20.63 -9.55 10.54
C ILE A 400 -21.89 -9.49 11.41
N ALA A 401 -22.69 -8.44 11.30
CA ALA A 401 -23.94 -8.29 12.05
C ALA A 401 -24.90 -9.44 11.75
N ARG A 402 -25.08 -9.83 10.48
CA ARG A 402 -25.95 -10.97 10.11
C ARG A 402 -25.41 -12.32 10.57
N LEU A 403 -24.10 -12.52 10.58
CA LEU A 403 -23.49 -13.74 11.13
C LEU A 403 -23.71 -13.81 12.65
N GLN A 404 -23.66 -12.69 13.37
CA GLN A 404 -23.95 -12.63 14.81
C GLN A 404 -25.40 -13.02 15.13
N GLU A 405 -26.36 -12.61 14.31
CA GLU A 405 -27.77 -13.02 14.45
C GLU A 405 -27.96 -14.53 14.28
N GLN A 406 -27.15 -15.18 13.48
CA GLN A 406 -27.21 -16.63 13.19
C GLN A 406 -26.23 -17.46 14.03
N SER A 407 -25.52 -16.87 14.99
CA SER A 407 -24.38 -17.44 15.69
C SER A 407 -24.65 -18.80 16.34
N VAL A 408 -25.83 -18.99 16.97
CA VAL A 408 -26.18 -20.23 17.66
C VAL A 408 -26.17 -21.45 16.74
N GLN A 409 -26.53 -21.28 15.45
CA GLN A 409 -26.57 -22.38 14.49
C GLN A 409 -25.18 -22.73 13.94
N LEU A 410 -24.25 -21.77 13.95
CA LEU A 410 -22.95 -21.86 13.30
C LEU A 410 -21.80 -22.29 14.21
N THR A 411 -22.00 -22.30 15.54
CA THR A 411 -20.93 -22.55 16.53
C THR A 411 -20.90 -23.95 17.11
N THR A 412 -21.90 -24.77 16.86
CA THR A 412 -22.05 -26.10 17.52
C THR A 412 -21.12 -27.18 16.97
N ARG A 413 -20.59 -27.01 15.74
CA ARG A 413 -19.69 -27.99 15.07
C ARG A 413 -18.72 -27.23 14.17
N PRO A 414 -17.56 -27.85 13.83
CA PRO A 414 -16.71 -27.33 12.77
C PRO A 414 -17.54 -27.12 11.50
N THR A 415 -17.47 -25.93 10.93
CA THR A 415 -18.32 -25.55 9.80
C THR A 415 -17.50 -24.85 8.72
N LEU A 416 -17.72 -25.24 7.47
CA LEU A 416 -17.23 -24.54 6.27
C LEU A 416 -18.39 -23.77 5.66
N ILE A 417 -18.31 -22.44 5.65
CA ILE A 417 -19.33 -21.59 5.05
C ILE A 417 -18.85 -21.15 3.67
N VAL A 418 -19.59 -21.54 2.64
CA VAL A 418 -19.35 -21.12 1.25
C VAL A 418 -20.21 -19.90 0.93
N PHE A 419 -19.58 -18.77 0.67
CA PHE A 419 -20.26 -17.52 0.38
C PHE A 419 -20.43 -17.30 -1.14
N TYR A 420 -21.65 -17.00 -1.53
CA TYR A 420 -22.03 -16.57 -2.88
C TYR A 420 -22.32 -15.07 -2.84
N ASP A 421 -21.33 -14.26 -3.19
CA ASP A 421 -21.45 -12.80 -3.15
C ASP A 421 -22.18 -12.27 -4.40
N GLU A 422 -23.47 -12.01 -4.27
CA GLU A 422 -24.30 -11.49 -5.35
C GLU A 422 -24.27 -9.95 -5.44
N ILE A 423 -23.62 -9.27 -4.44
CA ILE A 423 -23.52 -7.81 -4.34
C ILE A 423 -22.08 -7.34 -4.62
N ARG A 424 -21.45 -7.83 -5.68
CA ARG A 424 -20.03 -7.54 -5.98
C ARG A 424 -19.72 -6.06 -6.23
N ARG A 425 -20.68 -5.27 -6.71
CA ARG A 425 -20.51 -3.85 -7.03
C ARG A 425 -20.47 -2.93 -5.81
N PHE A 426 -20.47 -3.49 -4.62
CA PHE A 426 -20.57 -2.74 -3.38
C PHE A 426 -19.23 -2.21 -2.87
N GLY A 427 -18.13 -2.86 -3.19
CA GLY A 427 -16.82 -2.53 -2.67
C GLY A 427 -15.90 -1.82 -3.67
N TRP A 428 -14.66 -1.64 -3.26
CA TRP A 428 -13.60 -1.07 -4.07
C TRP A 428 -13.39 -1.87 -5.34
N MET A 429 -13.51 -1.20 -6.49
CA MET A 429 -13.30 -1.81 -7.81
C MET A 429 -14.06 -3.12 -8.06
N ASN A 430 -15.21 -3.30 -7.41
CA ASN A 430 -15.97 -4.57 -7.45
C ASN A 430 -15.17 -5.79 -6.96
N ARG A 431 -14.21 -5.57 -6.05
CA ARG A 431 -13.41 -6.68 -5.55
C ARG A 431 -14.30 -7.70 -4.82
N PRO A 432 -14.13 -8.99 -5.07
CA PRO A 432 -14.73 -10.02 -4.23
C PRO A 432 -14.07 -10.00 -2.84
N LEU A 433 -14.83 -10.38 -1.80
CA LEU A 433 -14.25 -10.66 -0.51
C LEU A 433 -13.38 -11.92 -0.63
N THR A 434 -12.16 -11.85 -0.10
CA THR A 434 -11.20 -12.95 -0.14
C THR A 434 -11.41 -13.94 1.00
N LEU A 435 -10.69 -15.05 0.96
CA LEU A 435 -10.62 -16.01 2.07
C LEU A 435 -10.27 -15.31 3.40
N SER A 436 -9.28 -14.42 3.40
CA SER A 436 -8.87 -13.68 4.60
C SER A 436 -9.98 -12.77 5.13
N ASP A 437 -10.73 -12.07 4.26
CA ASP A 437 -11.86 -11.23 4.66
C ASP A 437 -12.98 -12.08 5.30
N HIS A 438 -13.36 -13.20 4.68
CA HIS A 438 -14.38 -14.09 5.24
C HIS A 438 -13.95 -14.72 6.56
N PHE A 439 -12.69 -15.14 6.65
CA PHE A 439 -12.13 -15.69 7.89
C PHE A 439 -12.18 -14.67 9.03
N GLY A 440 -11.71 -13.45 8.79
CA GLY A 440 -11.77 -12.38 9.78
C GLY A 440 -13.19 -12.02 10.19
N ASN A 441 -14.11 -11.86 9.23
CA ASN A 441 -15.51 -11.56 9.47
C ASN A 441 -16.19 -12.63 10.35
N ILE A 442 -15.95 -13.92 10.07
CA ILE A 442 -16.49 -15.02 10.87
C ILE A 442 -15.90 -15.02 12.27
N THR A 443 -14.59 -14.89 12.40
CA THR A 443 -13.96 -14.88 13.72
C THR A 443 -14.42 -13.68 14.55
N GLU A 444 -14.60 -12.52 13.94
CA GLU A 444 -15.15 -11.34 14.63
C GLU A 444 -16.61 -11.57 15.03
N ALA A 445 -17.42 -12.17 14.15
CA ALA A 445 -18.84 -12.39 14.42
C ALA A 445 -19.09 -13.45 15.48
N LEU A 446 -18.39 -14.58 15.43
CA LEU A 446 -18.68 -15.78 16.21
C LEU A 446 -17.72 -16.00 17.39
N GLY A 447 -16.62 -15.25 17.48
CA GLY A 447 -15.59 -15.43 18.51
C GLY A 447 -14.87 -16.79 18.44
N THR A 448 -14.95 -17.49 17.31
CA THR A 448 -14.36 -18.81 17.13
C THR A 448 -13.57 -18.92 15.82
N THR A 449 -12.58 -19.78 15.82
CA THR A 449 -11.78 -20.14 14.66
C THR A 449 -12.14 -21.51 14.08
N THR A 450 -13.11 -22.23 14.67
CA THR A 450 -13.54 -23.56 14.20
C THR A 450 -14.42 -23.49 12.94
N THR A 451 -15.05 -22.35 12.71
CA THR A 451 -15.83 -22.07 11.51
C THR A 451 -14.98 -21.27 10.53
N VAL A 452 -14.93 -21.69 9.29
CA VAL A 452 -14.16 -21.05 8.22
C VAL A 452 -15.10 -20.59 7.11
N GLY A 453 -14.92 -19.36 6.61
CA GLY A 453 -15.65 -18.83 5.45
C GLY A 453 -14.76 -18.75 4.22
N ILE A 454 -15.32 -19.10 3.09
CA ILE A 454 -14.65 -19.07 1.80
C ILE A 454 -15.54 -18.46 0.73
N PRO A 455 -14.99 -17.72 -0.25
CA PRO A 455 -15.74 -17.37 -1.44
C PRO A 455 -15.97 -18.62 -2.31
N VAL A 456 -17.07 -18.65 -3.05
CA VAL A 456 -17.38 -19.79 -3.93
C VAL A 456 -16.32 -20.03 -5.00
N GLU A 457 -15.64 -18.97 -5.41
CA GLU A 457 -14.56 -18.98 -6.41
C GLU A 457 -13.20 -19.41 -5.87
N GLU A 458 -13.08 -19.75 -4.57
CA GLU A 458 -11.81 -20.18 -4.00
C GLU A 458 -11.26 -21.40 -4.73
N GLU A 459 -9.97 -21.36 -5.08
CA GLU A 459 -9.31 -22.41 -5.86
C GLU A 459 -8.56 -23.41 -4.97
N GLN A 460 -8.24 -23.04 -3.73
CA GLN A 460 -7.53 -23.90 -2.79
C GLN A 460 -8.41 -25.09 -2.37
N SER A 461 -7.77 -26.22 -2.09
CA SER A 461 -8.48 -27.38 -1.56
C SER A 461 -8.94 -27.17 -0.10
N VAL A 462 -9.93 -27.93 0.33
CA VAL A 462 -10.38 -27.94 1.74
C VAL A 462 -9.22 -28.18 2.71
N LYS A 463 -8.32 -29.10 2.37
CA LYS A 463 -7.12 -29.39 3.14
C LYS A 463 -6.19 -28.19 3.27
N ASP A 464 -5.92 -27.51 2.16
CA ASP A 464 -5.05 -26.33 2.16
C ASP A 464 -5.69 -25.17 2.95
N ILE A 465 -7.01 -25.02 2.87
CA ILE A 465 -7.76 -24.01 3.63
C ILE A 465 -7.64 -24.26 5.14
N TYR A 466 -7.82 -25.50 5.59
CA TYR A 466 -7.65 -25.82 7.00
C TYR A 466 -6.18 -25.78 7.45
N ALA A 467 -5.23 -26.15 6.60
CA ALA A 467 -3.80 -25.97 6.87
C ALA A 467 -3.43 -24.50 6.99
N LEU A 468 -3.98 -23.65 6.13
CA LEU A 468 -3.81 -22.19 6.21
C LEU A 468 -4.43 -21.62 7.50
N ARG A 469 -5.62 -22.09 7.89
CA ARG A 469 -6.25 -21.71 9.16
C ARG A 469 -5.39 -22.13 10.36
N GLU A 470 -4.92 -23.38 10.39
CA GLU A 470 -4.02 -23.87 11.46
C GLU A 470 -2.75 -23.03 11.54
N TRP A 471 -2.16 -22.71 10.40
CA TRP A 471 -1.01 -21.81 10.33
C TRP A 471 -1.32 -20.41 10.85
N MET A 472 -2.48 -19.83 10.48
CA MET A 472 -2.87 -18.48 10.90
C MET A 472 -3.25 -18.40 12.38
N THR A 473 -3.87 -19.43 12.95
CA THR A 473 -4.46 -19.38 14.29
C THR A 473 -3.74 -20.20 15.34
N GLY A 474 -2.90 -21.15 14.92
CA GLY A 474 -2.31 -22.17 15.78
C GLY A 474 -3.32 -23.23 16.27
N ASP A 475 -4.56 -23.21 15.78
CA ASP A 475 -5.57 -24.18 16.16
C ASP A 475 -5.53 -25.40 15.22
N PRO A 476 -5.53 -26.62 15.74
CA PRO A 476 -5.37 -27.82 14.92
C PRO A 476 -6.54 -28.01 13.95
N THR A 477 -6.27 -28.61 12.81
CA THR A 477 -7.29 -28.99 11.83
C THR A 477 -8.35 -29.88 12.51
N PRO A 478 -9.65 -29.63 12.27
CA PRO A 478 -10.72 -30.45 12.86
C PRO A 478 -10.56 -31.93 12.50
N LYS A 479 -10.69 -32.82 13.49
CA LYS A 479 -10.63 -34.28 13.27
C LYS A 479 -11.92 -34.83 12.67
N ASN A 480 -13.04 -34.14 12.90
CA ASN A 480 -14.35 -34.55 12.41
C ASN A 480 -14.70 -33.77 11.15
N MET A 481 -15.41 -34.41 10.25
CA MET A 481 -15.94 -33.81 9.01
C MET A 481 -16.70 -32.51 9.33
N PRO A 482 -16.29 -31.37 8.75
CA PRO A 482 -17.01 -30.11 8.94
C PRO A 482 -18.37 -30.16 8.26
N ASN A 483 -19.32 -29.43 8.83
CA ASN A 483 -20.59 -29.17 8.18
C ASN A 483 -20.37 -28.14 7.06
N VAL A 484 -20.91 -28.37 5.86
CA VAL A 484 -20.84 -27.41 4.75
C VAL A 484 -22.15 -26.63 4.68
N ILE A 485 -22.07 -25.30 4.76
CA ILE A 485 -23.21 -24.40 4.65
C ILE A 485 -23.00 -23.46 3.49
N HIS A 486 -24.00 -23.31 2.64
CA HIS A 486 -23.99 -22.37 1.51
C HIS A 486 -24.84 -21.16 1.83
N LEU A 487 -24.24 -19.96 1.80
CA LEU A 487 -24.91 -18.69 2.06
C LEU A 487 -24.77 -17.74 0.87
N SER A 488 -25.87 -17.19 0.39
CA SER A 488 -25.88 -16.07 -0.54
C SER A 488 -25.89 -14.74 0.22
N ILE A 489 -24.99 -13.82 -0.16
CA ILE A 489 -24.98 -12.42 0.26
C ILE A 489 -25.84 -11.66 -0.73
N VAL A 490 -27.02 -11.24 -0.32
CA VAL A 490 -28.03 -10.60 -1.17
C VAL A 490 -28.52 -9.27 -0.61
N SER A 491 -29.09 -8.41 -1.45
CA SER A 491 -29.89 -7.25 -1.04
C SER A 491 -31.35 -7.51 -1.31
N LYS A 492 -32.24 -7.30 -0.32
CA LYS A 492 -33.70 -7.44 -0.48
C LYS A 492 -34.27 -6.46 -1.50
N SER A 493 -33.74 -5.24 -1.52
CA SER A 493 -34.20 -4.22 -2.46
C SER A 493 -33.83 -4.50 -3.92
N GLY A 494 -32.98 -5.52 -4.17
CA GLY A 494 -32.43 -5.78 -5.52
C GLY A 494 -31.56 -4.64 -6.03
N GLN A 495 -31.31 -3.61 -5.22
CA GLN A 495 -30.46 -2.49 -5.58
C GLN A 495 -29.00 -2.93 -5.59
N ARG A 496 -28.44 -3.04 -6.79
CA ARG A 496 -27.03 -3.34 -6.98
C ARG A 496 -26.10 -2.14 -6.73
N ASP A 497 -26.64 -0.92 -6.68
CA ASP A 497 -25.93 0.34 -6.52
C ASP A 497 -26.22 1.00 -5.16
N LEU A 498 -25.86 0.31 -4.08
CA LEU A 498 -25.95 0.86 -2.70
C LEU A 498 -24.84 1.88 -2.40
N VAL A 499 -23.86 2.01 -3.29
CA VAL A 499 -22.68 2.86 -3.11
C VAL A 499 -22.97 4.28 -3.58
N THR A 500 -23.59 5.08 -2.72
CA THR A 500 -23.75 6.50 -2.95
C THR A 500 -22.92 7.31 -1.96
N VAL A 501 -22.43 8.48 -2.39
CA VAL A 501 -21.73 9.40 -1.49
C VAL A 501 -22.61 9.83 -0.31
N LYS A 502 -23.93 9.91 -0.52
CA LYS A 502 -24.89 10.21 0.56
C LYS A 502 -24.86 9.13 1.65
N ASN A 503 -24.96 7.86 1.25
CA ASN A 503 -24.92 6.72 2.17
C ASN A 503 -23.58 6.68 2.93
N TRP A 504 -22.48 6.87 2.19
CA TRP A 504 -21.15 6.94 2.79
C TRP A 504 -21.04 8.04 3.85
N LEU A 505 -21.45 9.28 3.52
CA LEU A 505 -21.42 10.40 4.47
C LEU A 505 -22.28 10.14 5.70
N GLN A 506 -23.44 9.51 5.54
CA GLN A 506 -24.33 9.16 6.65
C GLN A 506 -23.65 8.18 7.60
N VAL A 507 -23.11 7.08 7.08
CA VAL A 507 -22.42 6.07 7.91
C VAL A 507 -21.12 6.63 8.48
N LYS A 508 -20.31 7.34 7.68
CA LYS A 508 -19.05 7.93 8.15
C LYS A 508 -19.24 8.93 9.27
N LYS A 509 -20.31 9.74 9.23
CA LYS A 509 -20.65 10.66 10.32
C LYS A 509 -20.90 9.91 11.63
N VAL A 510 -21.66 8.82 11.58
CA VAL A 510 -21.98 8.04 12.78
C VAL A 510 -20.78 7.22 13.25
N GLU A 511 -19.97 6.70 12.32
CA GLU A 511 -18.73 6.01 12.65
C GLU A 511 -17.73 6.90 13.42
N LEU A 512 -17.67 8.20 13.09
CA LEU A 512 -16.74 9.14 13.72
C LEU A 512 -17.27 9.78 15.01
N PHE A 513 -18.58 9.98 15.12
CA PHE A 513 -19.18 10.82 16.17
C PHE A 513 -20.33 10.17 16.92
N GLY A 514 -20.81 9.00 16.49
CA GLY A 514 -21.92 8.27 17.10
C GLY A 514 -21.45 7.19 18.06
N THR A 515 -22.42 6.51 18.66
CA THR A 515 -22.20 5.32 19.48
C THR A 515 -22.08 4.06 18.62
N GLU A 516 -21.56 2.98 19.18
CA GLU A 516 -21.47 1.68 18.49
C GLU A 516 -22.87 1.14 18.09
N GLU A 517 -23.89 1.38 18.89
CA GLU A 517 -25.27 0.99 18.59
C GLU A 517 -25.86 1.80 17.43
N GLU A 518 -25.64 3.12 17.43
CA GLU A 518 -26.06 3.98 16.33
C GLU A 518 -25.35 3.60 15.03
N TYR A 519 -24.06 3.25 15.12
CA TYR A 519 -23.28 2.82 13.97
C TYR A 519 -23.83 1.52 13.36
N LYS A 520 -24.07 0.48 14.20
CA LYS A 520 -24.68 -0.78 13.75
C LYS A 520 -26.03 -0.55 13.10
N LYS A 521 -26.91 0.20 13.77
CA LYS A 521 -28.23 0.54 13.24
C LYS A 521 -28.13 1.29 11.91
N THR A 522 -27.24 2.26 11.80
CA THR A 522 -27.06 3.04 10.57
C THR A 522 -26.57 2.17 9.41
N ILE A 523 -25.69 1.20 9.68
CA ILE A 523 -25.27 0.21 8.67
C ILE A 523 -26.46 -0.62 8.21
N ASP A 524 -27.26 -1.16 9.14
CA ASP A 524 -28.43 -1.98 8.83
C ASP A 524 -29.48 -1.21 8.03
N ASP A 525 -29.77 0.03 8.43
CA ASP A 525 -30.74 0.90 7.75
C ASP A 525 -30.24 1.36 6.34
N THR A 526 -28.91 1.49 6.18
CA THR A 526 -28.32 1.99 4.94
C THR A 526 -28.04 0.86 3.93
N PHE A 527 -27.59 -0.29 4.43
CA PHE A 527 -27.17 -1.42 3.63
C PHE A 527 -28.07 -2.62 3.90
N ASP A 528 -29.05 -2.82 3.06
CA ASP A 528 -30.02 -3.91 3.13
C ASP A 528 -29.36 -5.27 2.74
N ILE A 529 -28.30 -5.66 3.47
CA ILE A 529 -27.56 -6.91 3.24
C ILE A 529 -28.14 -8.04 4.09
N HIS A 530 -28.40 -9.17 3.46
CA HIS A 530 -28.89 -10.38 4.09
C HIS A 530 -28.06 -11.60 3.70
N LEU A 531 -27.95 -12.53 4.64
CA LEU A 531 -27.38 -13.86 4.43
C LEU A 531 -28.55 -14.85 4.30
N VAL A 532 -28.71 -15.43 3.14
CA VAL A 532 -29.79 -16.36 2.84
C VAL A 532 -29.23 -17.74 2.56
N PRO A 533 -29.72 -18.82 3.23
CA PRO A 533 -29.33 -20.17 2.92
C PRO A 533 -29.59 -20.50 1.45
N ARG A 534 -28.57 -20.99 0.76
CA ARG A 534 -28.65 -21.40 -0.64
C ARG A 534 -28.89 -22.89 -0.73
N ARG A 535 -30.03 -23.28 -1.30
CA ARG A 535 -30.30 -24.67 -1.65
C ARG A 535 -29.69 -24.96 -3.02
N LEU A 536 -28.83 -25.97 -3.06
CA LEU A 536 -28.24 -26.46 -4.31
C LEU A 536 -29.05 -27.65 -4.82
N SER A 537 -29.22 -27.75 -6.13
CA SER A 537 -29.86 -28.90 -6.78
C SER A 537 -28.97 -30.15 -6.76
N GLU A 538 -27.64 -29.94 -6.71
CA GLU A 538 -26.62 -30.97 -6.68
C GLU A 538 -25.54 -30.60 -5.64
N LYS A 539 -24.74 -31.59 -5.21
CA LYS A 539 -23.59 -31.35 -4.35
C LYS A 539 -22.60 -30.41 -5.01
N SER A 540 -22.18 -29.38 -4.30
CA SER A 540 -21.14 -28.46 -4.77
C SER A 540 -19.76 -29.15 -4.80
N LYS A 541 -18.79 -28.51 -5.46
CA LYS A 541 -17.36 -28.85 -5.35
C LYS A 541 -16.95 -29.05 -3.89
N TRP A 542 -17.38 -28.17 -3.01
CA TRP A 542 -17.01 -28.13 -1.60
C TRP A 542 -17.59 -29.29 -0.78
N ASP A 543 -18.86 -29.66 -1.05
CA ASP A 543 -19.47 -30.86 -0.44
C ASP A 543 -18.69 -32.12 -0.81
N ILE A 544 -18.31 -32.25 -2.08
CA ILE A 544 -17.55 -33.39 -2.60
C ILE A 544 -16.13 -33.44 -2.01
N GLU A 545 -15.45 -32.31 -1.95
CA GLU A 545 -14.09 -32.23 -1.41
C GLU A 545 -14.05 -32.56 0.08
N VAL A 546 -14.97 -32.01 0.88
CA VAL A 546 -15.07 -32.31 2.30
C VAL A 546 -15.33 -33.79 2.52
N GLU A 547 -16.26 -34.39 1.78
CA GLU A 547 -16.51 -35.83 1.87
C GLU A 547 -15.27 -36.69 1.49
N LYS A 548 -14.50 -36.26 0.50
CA LYS A 548 -13.28 -36.95 0.06
C LYS A 548 -12.15 -36.85 1.07
N GLU A 549 -11.98 -35.72 1.71
CA GLU A 549 -10.87 -35.48 2.65
C GLU A 549 -11.11 -36.15 4.01
N TYR A 550 -12.36 -36.30 4.44
CA TYR A 550 -12.71 -36.79 5.77
C TYR A 550 -13.30 -38.23 5.78
N LYS A 551 -13.40 -38.91 4.62
CA LYS A 551 -13.66 -40.35 4.50
C LYS A 551 -12.37 -41.14 4.53
#